data_c904128734ed470c205753b0ce195843
#
_entry.id   c904128734ed470c205753b0ce195843
#
_cell.length_a   1.000
_cell.length_b   1.000
_cell.length_c   1.000
_cell.angle_alpha   90.00
_cell.angle_beta   90.00
_cell.angle_gamma   90.00
#
_symmetry.space_group_name_H-M   'P 1'
#
loop_
_entity.id
_entity.type
_entity.pdbx_description
1 polymer ?
#
loop_
_entity_poly.entity_id
_entity_poly.type
_entity_poly.pdbx_seq_one_letter_code
_entity_poly.pdbx_strand_id
1 'polypeptide(L)'
;MNYQDIPLINNEAIHNFELIIDGNRAFIDYKLKGDKIYLIHTEVPAEMEGTGVAAALVEKAFNYIEDNHLKIVPLCAYIVAYLKRHPEWKRLLAIAE
;
A
#
# COMPACT_ATOMS: atom_id res chain seq x y z
N MET A 1 17.94 -4.02 2.52
CA MET A 1 17.72 -4.32 1.09
C MET A 1 17.06 -3.14 0.42
N ASN A 2 17.42 -2.86 -0.82
CA ASN A 2 16.86 -1.74 -1.56
C ASN A 2 15.76 -2.24 -2.48
N TYR A 3 14.55 -1.73 -2.30
CA TYR A 3 13.40 -2.13 -3.12
C TYR A 3 13.07 -1.11 -4.20
N GLN A 4 13.95 -0.13 -4.39
CA GLN A 4 13.66 0.97 -5.30
C GLN A 4 13.42 0.49 -6.73
N ASP A 5 14.15 -0.53 -7.16
CA ASP A 5 14.07 -1.03 -8.53
C ASP A 5 12.97 -2.07 -8.72
N ILE A 6 12.22 -2.40 -7.68
CA ILE A 6 11.13 -3.37 -7.77
C ILE A 6 9.85 -2.60 -8.07
N PRO A 7 9.24 -2.79 -9.24
CA PRO A 7 8.04 -2.02 -9.57
C PRO A 7 6.82 -2.50 -8.79
N LEU A 8 5.96 -1.55 -8.44
CA LEU A 8 4.65 -1.89 -7.90
C LEU A 8 3.81 -2.50 -9.01
N ILE A 9 3.15 -3.60 -8.71
CA ILE A 9 2.18 -4.22 -9.60
C ILE A 9 0.79 -3.88 -9.08
N ASN A 10 -0.05 -3.29 -9.93
CA ASN A 10 -1.45 -3.14 -9.60
C ASN A 10 -2.20 -4.28 -10.29
N ASN A 11 -2.47 -5.33 -9.54
CA ASN A 11 -3.20 -6.49 -10.07
C ASN A 11 -4.68 -6.20 -9.98
N GLU A 12 -5.21 -5.57 -11.02
CA GLU A 12 -6.59 -5.11 -11.01
C GLU A 12 -7.60 -6.25 -11.01
N ALA A 13 -7.20 -7.41 -11.52
CA ALA A 13 -8.11 -8.54 -11.59
C ALA A 13 -8.57 -8.97 -10.20
N ILE A 14 -7.72 -8.82 -9.19
CA ILE A 14 -8.06 -9.20 -7.82
C ILE A 14 -7.93 -8.04 -6.85
N HIS A 15 -7.78 -6.81 -7.35
CA HIS A 15 -7.68 -5.59 -6.56
C HIS A 15 -6.56 -5.70 -5.51
N ASN A 16 -5.35 -6.00 -5.97
CA ASN A 16 -4.18 -6.07 -5.08
C ASN A 16 -3.06 -5.20 -5.62
N PHE A 17 -2.43 -4.43 -4.74
CA PHE A 17 -1.10 -3.89 -5.02
C PHE A 17 -0.09 -4.93 -4.57
N GLU A 18 0.92 -5.20 -5.41
CA GLU A 18 1.84 -6.31 -5.16
C GLU A 18 3.28 -5.88 -5.33
N LEU A 19 4.16 -6.47 -4.50
CA LEU A 19 5.59 -6.56 -4.79
C LEU A 19 5.96 -8.03 -4.84
N ILE A 20 6.63 -8.44 -5.90
CA ILE A 20 7.07 -9.82 -6.06
C ILE A 20 8.58 -9.81 -6.07
N ILE A 21 9.19 -10.48 -5.10
CA ILE A 21 10.63 -10.49 -4.89
C ILE A 21 11.06 -11.92 -4.69
N ASP A 22 11.88 -12.43 -5.61
CA ASP A 22 12.37 -13.82 -5.55
C ASP A 22 11.23 -14.83 -5.41
N GLY A 23 10.12 -14.57 -6.12
CA GLY A 23 8.96 -15.45 -6.07
C GLY A 23 8.05 -15.27 -4.88
N ASN A 24 8.42 -14.42 -3.93
CA ASN A 24 7.58 -14.15 -2.76
C ASN A 24 6.71 -12.94 -3.02
N ARG A 25 5.42 -13.05 -2.68
CA ARG A 25 4.44 -12.02 -2.99
C ARG A 25 3.98 -11.32 -1.72
N ALA A 26 4.24 -10.02 -1.62
CA ALA A 26 3.65 -9.16 -0.61
C ALA A 26 2.55 -8.34 -1.28
N PHE A 27 1.44 -8.07 -0.57
CA PHE A 27 0.34 -7.39 -1.23
C PHE A 27 -0.51 -6.57 -0.26
N ILE A 28 -1.23 -5.61 -0.84
CA ILE A 28 -2.29 -4.86 -0.17
C ILE A 28 -3.59 -5.14 -0.92
N ASP A 29 -4.58 -5.61 -0.19
CA ASP A 29 -5.92 -5.86 -0.73
C ASP A 29 -6.70 -4.56 -0.64
N TYR A 30 -7.36 -4.16 -1.74
CA TYR A 30 -8.05 -2.88 -1.77
C TYR A 30 -9.40 -2.99 -2.46
N LYS A 31 -10.24 -1.95 -2.28
CA LYS A 31 -11.46 -1.73 -3.05
C LYS A 31 -11.51 -0.30 -3.52
N LEU A 32 -12.07 -0.10 -4.70
CA LEU A 32 -12.27 1.24 -5.25
C LEU A 32 -13.75 1.60 -5.18
N LYS A 33 -14.03 2.86 -4.83
CA LYS A 33 -15.37 3.38 -4.85
C LYS A 33 -15.29 4.87 -5.20
N GLY A 34 -15.59 5.20 -6.46
CA GLY A 34 -15.40 6.57 -6.94
C GLY A 34 -13.92 6.95 -6.88
N ASP A 35 -13.62 8.04 -6.23
CA ASP A 35 -12.24 8.50 -6.06
C ASP A 35 -11.62 8.01 -4.74
N LYS A 36 -12.28 7.08 -4.04
CA LYS A 36 -11.78 6.56 -2.79
C LYS A 36 -11.23 5.15 -2.97
N ILE A 37 -10.11 4.88 -2.32
CA ILE A 37 -9.54 3.55 -2.31
C ILE A 37 -9.48 3.07 -0.86
N TYR A 38 -10.13 1.94 -0.60
CA TYR A 38 -10.20 1.33 0.72
C TYR A 38 -9.06 0.33 0.82
N LEU A 39 -8.10 0.59 1.69
CA LEU A 39 -6.97 -0.31 1.91
C LEU A 39 -7.33 -1.25 3.05
N ILE A 40 -7.56 -2.52 2.72
CA ILE A 40 -8.27 -3.45 3.59
C ILE A 40 -7.32 -4.33 4.39
N HIS A 41 -6.28 -4.84 3.73
CA HIS A 41 -5.40 -5.82 4.36
C HIS A 41 -4.03 -5.77 3.70
N THR A 42 -2.97 -5.88 4.51
CA THR A 42 -1.59 -5.94 4.02
C THR A 42 -0.99 -7.25 4.48
N GLU A 43 -0.37 -7.98 3.57
CA GLU A 43 0.23 -9.26 3.91
C GLU A 43 1.63 -9.36 3.33
N VAL A 44 2.56 -9.87 4.15
CA VAL A 44 3.95 -10.09 3.77
C VAL A 44 4.32 -11.50 4.16
N PRO A 45 4.90 -12.29 3.22
CA PRO A 45 5.33 -13.65 3.56
C PRO A 45 6.33 -13.65 4.71
N ALA A 46 6.32 -14.74 5.48
CA ALA A 46 7.20 -14.85 6.64
C ALA A 46 8.66 -14.68 6.26
N GLU A 47 9.05 -15.15 5.08
CA GLU A 47 10.44 -15.05 4.61
C GLU A 47 10.91 -13.61 4.43
N MET A 48 9.97 -12.68 4.30
CA MET A 48 10.29 -11.28 4.05
C MET A 48 10.06 -10.40 5.27
N GLU A 49 9.61 -10.96 6.37
CA GLU A 49 9.35 -10.16 7.57
C GLU A 49 10.66 -9.58 8.10
N GLY A 50 10.60 -8.35 8.57
CA GLY A 50 11.78 -7.68 9.10
C GLY A 50 12.71 -7.11 8.05
N THR A 51 12.37 -7.21 6.76
CA THR A 51 13.24 -6.74 5.68
C THR A 51 12.88 -5.35 5.19
N GLY A 52 11.77 -4.77 5.67
CA GLY A 52 11.32 -3.47 5.20
C GLY A 52 10.41 -3.52 3.98
N VAL A 53 10.04 -4.72 3.52
CA VAL A 53 9.23 -4.84 2.30
C VAL A 53 7.83 -4.27 2.48
N ALA A 54 7.25 -4.41 3.68
CA ALA A 54 5.91 -3.88 3.92
C ALA A 54 5.90 -2.36 3.78
N ALA A 55 6.89 -1.68 4.36
CA ALA A 55 6.99 -0.23 4.24
C ALA A 55 7.20 0.20 2.79
N ALA A 56 8.04 -0.54 2.05
CA ALA A 56 8.27 -0.24 0.64
C ALA A 56 6.99 -0.39 -0.17
N LEU A 57 6.25 -1.46 0.09
CA LEU A 57 4.99 -1.71 -0.60
C LEU A 57 3.99 -0.58 -0.36
N VAL A 58 3.85 -0.16 0.91
CA VAL A 58 2.91 0.91 1.25
C VAL A 58 3.32 2.22 0.61
N GLU A 59 4.60 2.56 0.65
CA GLU A 59 5.08 3.81 0.05
C GLU A 59 4.82 3.84 -1.45
N LYS A 60 5.11 2.74 -2.14
CA LYS A 60 4.85 2.66 -3.58
C LYS A 60 3.35 2.74 -3.89
N ALA A 61 2.53 2.09 -3.08
CA ALA A 61 1.09 2.17 -3.26
C ALA A 61 0.58 3.59 -3.04
N PHE A 62 1.11 4.30 -2.03
CA PHE A 62 0.71 5.67 -1.77
C PHE A 62 1.10 6.60 -2.91
N ASN A 63 2.28 6.41 -3.50
CA ASN A 63 2.67 7.18 -4.68
C ASN A 63 1.71 6.94 -5.84
N TYR A 64 1.33 5.69 -6.06
CA TYR A 64 0.36 5.36 -7.10
C TYR A 64 -0.99 6.03 -6.83
N ILE A 65 -1.44 5.97 -5.59
CA ILE A 65 -2.72 6.57 -5.18
C ILE A 65 -2.70 8.07 -5.42
N GLU A 66 -1.59 8.73 -5.06
CA GLU A 66 -1.46 10.16 -5.26
C GLU A 66 -1.44 10.50 -6.76
N ASP A 67 -0.68 9.75 -7.55
CA ASP A 67 -0.57 10.00 -8.98
C ASP A 67 -1.89 9.82 -9.70
N ASN A 68 -2.77 8.99 -9.16
CA ASN A 68 -4.07 8.72 -9.75
C ASN A 68 -5.20 9.52 -9.10
N HIS A 69 -4.86 10.49 -8.26
CA HIS A 69 -5.83 11.40 -7.62
C HIS A 69 -6.88 10.67 -6.82
N LEU A 70 -6.48 9.58 -6.15
CA LEU A 70 -7.35 8.82 -5.27
C LEU A 70 -7.15 9.28 -3.83
N LYS A 71 -8.16 8.99 -2.99
CA LYS A 71 -8.09 9.27 -1.56
C LYS A 71 -8.23 7.96 -0.79
N ILE A 72 -7.53 7.89 0.35
CA ILE A 72 -7.40 6.65 1.11
C ILE A 72 -8.43 6.57 2.22
N VAL A 73 -9.09 5.41 2.32
CA VAL A 73 -9.84 5.03 3.52
C VAL A 73 -9.07 3.86 4.15
N PRO A 74 -8.34 4.11 5.24
CA PRO A 74 -7.45 3.08 5.82
C PRO A 74 -8.24 2.17 6.76
N LEU A 75 -8.47 0.95 6.33
CA LEU A 75 -9.14 -0.06 7.16
C LEU A 75 -8.16 -1.05 7.75
N CYS A 76 -6.93 -1.10 7.23
CA CYS A 76 -5.90 -2.02 7.69
C CYS A 76 -5.08 -1.40 8.81
N ALA A 77 -4.88 -2.13 9.90
CA ALA A 77 -4.14 -1.61 11.05
C ALA A 77 -2.71 -1.21 10.69
N TYR A 78 -2.06 -1.94 9.78
CA TYR A 78 -0.72 -1.59 9.36
C TYR A 78 -0.69 -0.24 8.67
N ILE A 79 -1.66 0.01 7.79
CA ILE A 79 -1.76 1.28 7.07
C ILE A 79 -2.01 2.44 8.04
N VAL A 80 -2.90 2.23 9.02
CA VAL A 80 -3.15 3.25 10.04
C VAL A 80 -1.88 3.59 10.79
N ALA A 81 -1.13 2.55 11.21
CA ALA A 81 0.13 2.77 11.92
C ALA A 81 1.17 3.48 11.04
N TYR A 82 1.22 3.11 9.77
CA TYR A 82 2.15 3.74 8.83
C TYR A 82 1.86 5.24 8.69
N LEU A 83 0.58 5.59 8.59
CA LEU A 83 0.18 6.99 8.47
C LEU A 83 0.54 7.79 9.73
N LYS A 84 0.49 7.16 10.90
CA LYS A 84 0.90 7.83 12.14
C LYS A 84 2.39 8.11 12.16
N ARG A 85 3.20 7.20 11.62
CA ARG A 85 4.66 7.38 11.58
C ARG A 85 5.08 8.33 10.47
N HIS A 86 4.27 8.44 9.42
CA HIS A 86 4.59 9.23 8.24
C HIS A 86 3.45 10.19 7.95
N PRO A 87 3.25 11.20 8.82
CA PRO A 87 2.08 12.07 8.73
C PRO A 87 2.02 12.90 7.46
N GLU A 88 3.13 13.01 6.72
CA GLU A 88 3.12 13.69 5.43
C GLU A 88 2.15 13.04 4.44
N TRP A 89 1.84 11.75 4.62
CA TRP A 89 0.92 11.05 3.75
C TRP A 89 -0.55 11.26 4.12
N LYS A 90 -0.81 11.91 5.27
CA LYS A 90 -2.21 12.12 5.70
C LYS A 90 -2.98 13.00 4.73
N ARG A 91 -2.28 13.73 3.86
CA ARG A 91 -2.96 14.52 2.85
C ARG A 91 -3.76 13.66 1.88
N LEU A 92 -3.49 12.36 1.82
CA LEU A 92 -4.22 11.44 0.94
C LEU A 92 -5.49 10.89 1.58
N LEU A 93 -5.74 11.17 2.86
CA LEU A 93 -6.92 10.62 3.53
C LEU A 93 -8.19 11.17 2.92
N ALA A 94 -9.18 10.29 2.76
CA ALA A 94 -10.47 10.67 2.19
C ALA A 94 -11.29 11.53 3.12
N ILE A 95 -11.01 11.47 4.41
CA ILE A 95 -11.78 12.20 5.40
C ILE A 95 -11.28 13.62 5.47
N ALA A 96 -12.20 14.55 5.30
CA ALA A 96 -11.84 15.94 5.20
C ALA A 96 -11.81 16.61 6.56
N GLU A 97 -12.05 16.08 7.60
CA GLU A 97 -12.01 16.82 8.85
C GLU A 97 -11.06 16.34 9.83
#